data_6a924a4dd40dee570857384232eabdfc
#
_entry.id   6a924a4dd40dee570857384232eabdfc
#
_cell.length_a   1.000
_cell.length_b   1.000
_cell.length_c   1.000
_cell.angle_alpha   90.00
_cell.angle_beta   90.00
_cell.angle_gamma   90.00
#
_symmetry.space_group_name_H-M   'P 1'
#
loop_
_entity.id
_entity.type
_entity.pdbx_description
1 polymer ?
#
loop_
_entity_poly.entity_id
_entity_poly.type
_entity_poly.pdbx_seq_one_letter_code
_entity_poly.pdbx_strand_id
1 'polypeptide(L)'
;MPRYFIEVFYKGTDYSGFQTQKNANSIQNEIEKAFFILQKEKVQMTGSSRTDTGVHALQNFFHFDTNSLLHPDSYRERRVGVEGDASEFIYKINAILPYDIVVKNIITVSPDAHCRFDALSREYKYFIYQKKQPFLKDRAYYFPYKVDIDKMQQAAEIIKGYNDFTSFSKRNTQVKSFICQVEKSEWFLENEQIVYHIKANRFLRGMVRALTATMLRVGRGTISVQDFISIIEAKDCTRASFAVPPHGLFLISVQYPNTIQ
;
A
#
# COMPACT_ATOMS: atom_id res chain seq x y z
N MET A 1 -15.11 1.27 -23.98
CA MET A 1 -13.85 0.55 -23.72
C MET A 1 -14.05 -0.29 -22.47
N PRO A 2 -13.66 -1.56 -22.48
CA PRO A 2 -13.67 -2.38 -21.27
C PRO A 2 -12.73 -1.81 -20.21
N ARG A 3 -13.13 -1.92 -18.95
CA ARG A 3 -12.29 -1.54 -17.79
C ARG A 3 -11.65 -2.75 -17.17
N TYR A 4 -10.39 -2.59 -16.80
CA TYR A 4 -9.59 -3.63 -16.18
C TYR A 4 -9.03 -3.16 -14.84
N PHE A 5 -9.01 -4.08 -13.87
CA PHE A 5 -8.16 -3.95 -12.68
C PHE A 5 -6.91 -4.80 -12.90
N ILE A 6 -5.74 -4.21 -12.68
CA ILE A 6 -4.45 -4.90 -12.68
C ILE A 6 -3.92 -4.96 -11.26
N GLU A 7 -3.70 -6.18 -10.76
CA GLU A 7 -3.10 -6.46 -9.46
C GLU A 7 -1.59 -6.50 -9.60
N VAL A 8 -0.91 -5.72 -8.75
CA VAL A 8 0.54 -5.60 -8.75
C VAL A 8 1.12 -5.78 -7.35
N PHE A 9 2.31 -6.34 -7.26
CA PHE A 9 3.13 -6.27 -6.07
C PHE A 9 4.52 -5.75 -6.40
N TYR A 10 5.17 -5.07 -5.45
CA TYR A 10 6.42 -4.39 -5.71
C TYR A 10 7.24 -4.14 -4.45
N LYS A 11 8.55 -4.10 -4.64
CA LYS A 11 9.51 -3.58 -3.69
C LYS A 11 9.79 -2.12 -4.02
N GLY A 12 9.28 -1.20 -3.19
CA GLY A 12 9.27 0.24 -3.48
C GLY A 12 10.60 0.98 -3.21
N THR A 13 11.70 0.27 -2.85
CA THR A 13 12.96 0.88 -2.39
C THR A 13 13.51 1.91 -3.38
N ASP A 14 13.53 1.58 -4.67
CA ASP A 14 14.17 2.37 -5.72
C ASP A 14 13.20 3.30 -6.47
N TYR A 15 11.98 3.47 -5.91
CA TYR A 15 10.93 4.26 -6.54
C TYR A 15 10.52 5.48 -5.70
N SER A 16 10.24 6.56 -6.38
CA SER A 16 9.73 7.81 -5.80
C SER A 16 8.23 7.73 -5.43
N GLY A 17 7.76 6.53 -5.13
CA GLY A 17 6.39 6.21 -4.75
C GLY A 17 5.59 5.55 -5.89
N PHE A 18 4.32 5.35 -5.61
CA PHE A 18 3.43 4.59 -6.48
C PHE A 18 2.96 5.38 -7.71
N GLN A 19 2.53 6.63 -7.52
CA GLN A 19 1.93 7.46 -8.56
C GLN A 19 2.98 8.20 -9.39
N THR A 20 2.75 8.30 -10.70
CA THR A 20 3.58 9.09 -11.62
C THR A 20 3.73 10.54 -11.16
N GLN A 21 4.97 11.02 -11.17
CA GLN A 21 5.38 12.38 -10.83
C GLN A 21 6.34 12.89 -11.92
N LYS A 22 6.40 14.23 -12.09
CA LYS A 22 7.37 14.82 -13.02
C LYS A 22 8.80 14.51 -12.58
N ASN A 23 9.63 14.02 -13.50
CA ASN A 23 11.06 13.75 -13.32
C ASN A 23 11.39 12.75 -12.19
N ALA A 24 10.48 11.81 -11.88
CA ALA A 24 10.73 10.81 -10.87
C ALA A 24 10.27 9.43 -11.35
N ASN A 25 11.08 8.41 -11.07
CA ASN A 25 10.70 7.03 -11.36
C ASN A 25 9.64 6.57 -10.35
N SER A 26 8.55 5.98 -10.84
CA SER A 26 7.44 5.49 -10.02
C SER A 26 6.94 4.14 -10.51
N ILE A 27 6.28 3.39 -9.63
CA ILE A 27 5.69 2.09 -9.97
C ILE A 27 4.73 2.22 -11.17
N GLN A 28 3.84 3.23 -11.14
CA GLN A 28 2.89 3.49 -12.22
C GLN A 28 3.60 3.73 -13.57
N ASN A 29 4.65 4.53 -13.57
CA ASN A 29 5.38 4.87 -14.79
C ASN A 29 6.03 3.64 -15.44
N GLU A 30 6.60 2.74 -14.64
CA GLU A 30 7.19 1.50 -15.17
C GLU A 30 6.14 0.57 -15.79
N ILE A 31 4.97 0.45 -15.15
CA ILE A 31 3.89 -0.39 -15.67
C ILE A 31 3.29 0.22 -16.96
N GLU A 32 3.05 1.53 -16.99
CA GLU A 32 2.55 2.24 -18.19
C GLU A 32 3.54 2.15 -19.35
N LYS A 33 4.86 2.22 -19.10
CA LYS A 33 5.91 2.00 -20.12
C LYS A 33 5.90 0.56 -20.64
N ALA A 34 5.85 -0.44 -19.75
CA ALA A 34 5.81 -1.84 -20.13
C ALA A 34 4.56 -2.15 -20.98
N PHE A 35 3.40 -1.59 -20.59
CA PHE A 35 2.17 -1.69 -21.35
C PHE A 35 2.33 -1.10 -22.76
N PHE A 36 2.90 0.11 -22.86
CA PHE A 36 3.14 0.76 -24.15
C PHE A 36 4.10 -0.04 -25.05
N ILE A 37 5.14 -0.68 -24.47
CA ILE A 37 6.06 -1.52 -25.23
C ILE A 37 5.33 -2.70 -25.87
N LEU A 38 4.40 -3.32 -25.11
CA LEU A 38 3.64 -4.49 -25.57
C LEU A 38 2.54 -4.15 -26.58
N GLN A 39 1.70 -3.18 -26.24
CA GLN A 39 0.45 -2.90 -26.94
C GLN A 39 0.55 -1.73 -27.93
N LYS A 40 1.67 -0.97 -27.90
CA LYS A 40 1.85 0.29 -28.65
C LYS A 40 0.75 1.33 -28.38
N GLU A 41 0.01 1.13 -27.30
CA GLU A 41 -1.05 2.02 -26.82
C GLU A 41 -0.64 2.68 -25.51
N LYS A 42 -0.89 3.99 -25.38
CA LYS A 42 -0.71 4.71 -24.13
C LYS A 42 -1.99 4.61 -23.31
N VAL A 43 -1.88 4.00 -22.14
CA VAL A 43 -2.96 3.95 -21.16
C VAL A 43 -2.65 4.86 -19.99
N GLN A 44 -3.69 5.46 -19.43
CA GLN A 44 -3.59 6.22 -18.18
C GLN A 44 -4.13 5.37 -17.05
N MET A 45 -3.25 4.96 -16.15
CA MET A 45 -3.62 4.12 -15.00
C MET A 45 -3.99 4.98 -13.80
N THR A 46 -5.02 4.58 -13.08
CA THR A 46 -5.44 5.17 -11.81
C THR A 46 -5.23 4.18 -10.70
N GLY A 47 -4.46 4.57 -9.67
CA GLY A 47 -4.10 3.67 -8.58
C GLY A 47 -5.06 3.65 -7.40
N SER A 48 -5.20 2.49 -6.77
CA SER A 48 -6.02 2.28 -5.58
C SER A 48 -5.43 2.93 -4.33
N SER A 49 -4.17 2.63 -4.04
CA SER A 49 -3.50 3.09 -2.83
C SER A 49 -2.17 3.75 -3.18
N ARG A 50 -2.05 5.04 -2.88
CA ARG A 50 -0.83 5.81 -3.15
C ARG A 50 0.16 5.56 -2.04
N THR A 51 1.10 4.65 -2.25
CA THR A 51 2.21 4.44 -1.32
C THR A 51 3.27 5.52 -1.49
N ASP A 52 3.87 5.95 -0.37
CA ASP A 52 4.99 6.91 -0.36
C ASP A 52 6.27 6.26 -0.94
N THR A 53 7.27 7.08 -1.26
CA THR A 53 8.64 6.65 -1.63
C THR A 53 9.17 5.60 -0.67
N GLY A 54 9.68 4.49 -1.19
CA GLY A 54 10.31 3.42 -0.42
C GLY A 54 9.32 2.47 0.30
N VAL A 55 8.01 2.66 0.15
CA VAL A 55 6.99 1.77 0.72
C VAL A 55 6.73 0.60 -0.23
N HIS A 56 6.60 -0.60 0.31
CA HIS A 56 6.36 -1.83 -0.45
C HIS A 56 4.87 -2.17 -0.53
N ALA A 57 4.50 -3.05 -1.45
CA ALA A 57 3.18 -3.65 -1.50
C ALA A 57 3.27 -5.13 -1.90
N LEU A 58 2.55 -5.98 -1.18
CA LEU A 58 2.28 -7.37 -1.56
C LEU A 58 1.01 -7.49 -2.41
N GLN A 59 0.19 -6.43 -2.40
CA GLN A 59 -0.97 -6.29 -3.26
C GLN A 59 -1.32 -4.81 -3.39
N ASN A 60 -1.45 -4.31 -4.61
CA ASN A 60 -2.03 -3.02 -4.92
C ASN A 60 -2.70 -3.09 -6.30
N PHE A 61 -3.55 -2.14 -6.63
CA PHE A 61 -4.31 -2.17 -7.87
C PHE A 61 -4.22 -0.85 -8.62
N PHE A 62 -4.26 -0.97 -9.95
CA PHE A 62 -4.65 0.10 -10.84
C PHE A 62 -5.92 -0.29 -11.59
N HIS A 63 -6.68 0.71 -12.05
CA HIS A 63 -7.65 0.51 -13.13
C HIS A 63 -7.27 1.34 -14.34
N PHE A 64 -7.65 0.85 -15.50
CA PHE A 64 -7.49 1.53 -16.79
C PHE A 64 -8.48 0.97 -17.81
N ASP A 65 -8.68 1.72 -18.89
CA ASP A 65 -9.59 1.37 -19.96
C ASP A 65 -8.80 1.13 -21.26
N THR A 66 -9.04 0.02 -21.95
CA THR A 66 -8.42 -0.30 -23.24
C THR A 66 -9.26 -1.29 -24.05
N ASN A 67 -9.15 -1.22 -25.36
CA ASN A 67 -9.70 -2.25 -26.27
C ASN A 67 -8.67 -3.31 -26.65
N SER A 68 -7.39 -3.11 -26.34
CA SER A 68 -6.28 -3.91 -26.88
C SER A 68 -5.98 -5.19 -26.10
N LEU A 69 -6.46 -5.32 -24.84
CA LEU A 69 -5.99 -6.39 -23.95
C LEU A 69 -6.55 -7.77 -24.26
N LEU A 70 -7.79 -7.86 -24.69
CA LEU A 70 -8.52 -9.14 -24.85
C LEU A 70 -9.25 -9.21 -26.22
N HIS A 71 -8.74 -8.52 -27.26
CA HIS A 71 -9.33 -8.67 -28.59
C HIS A 71 -8.94 -10.03 -29.15
N PRO A 72 -9.92 -10.91 -29.50
CA PRO A 72 -9.64 -12.22 -30.10
C PRO A 72 -8.82 -12.14 -31.40
N ASP A 73 -8.83 -10.96 -32.06
CA ASP A 73 -8.20 -10.77 -33.36
C ASP A 73 -6.71 -10.38 -33.30
N SER A 74 -6.18 -9.95 -32.15
CA SER A 74 -4.75 -9.61 -32.04
C SER A 74 -3.85 -10.84 -31.84
N TYR A 75 -4.44 -12.03 -31.60
CA TYR A 75 -3.73 -13.28 -31.34
C TYR A 75 -4.28 -14.48 -32.12
N ARG A 76 -5.15 -14.23 -33.13
CA ARG A 76 -5.62 -15.29 -34.02
C ARG A 76 -4.54 -15.69 -34.99
N GLU A 77 -3.80 -16.74 -34.64
CA GLU A 77 -3.50 -17.79 -35.58
C GLU A 77 -3.13 -19.15 -34.95
N ARG A 78 -3.18 -19.35 -33.64
CA ARG A 78 -2.89 -20.67 -33.08
C ARG A 78 -3.61 -20.96 -31.76
N ARG A 79 -4.78 -21.44 -31.81
CA ARG A 79 -5.48 -22.44 -31.00
C ARG A 79 -6.95 -22.11 -30.81
N VAL A 80 -7.76 -22.90 -31.46
CA VAL A 80 -9.21 -22.94 -31.27
C VAL A 80 -9.49 -23.37 -29.83
N GLY A 81 -10.24 -22.53 -29.08
CA GLY A 81 -10.93 -22.96 -27.87
C GLY A 81 -10.51 -22.40 -26.51
N VAL A 82 -9.72 -21.32 -26.43
CA VAL A 82 -9.42 -20.66 -25.16
C VAL A 82 -9.78 -19.18 -25.24
N GLU A 83 -10.67 -18.71 -24.36
CA GLU A 83 -10.88 -17.29 -24.07
C GLU A 83 -9.50 -16.63 -23.89
N GLY A 84 -9.26 -15.47 -24.51
CA GLY A 84 -7.95 -14.82 -24.59
C GLY A 84 -7.30 -14.75 -23.22
N ASP A 85 -6.28 -15.57 -23.02
CA ASP A 85 -5.73 -15.88 -21.70
C ASP A 85 -4.92 -14.67 -21.20
N ALA A 86 -5.42 -13.98 -20.18
CA ALA A 86 -4.72 -12.93 -19.47
C ALA A 86 -3.31 -13.37 -19.01
N SER A 87 -3.09 -14.68 -18.88
CA SER A 87 -1.83 -15.28 -18.45
C SER A 87 -0.69 -15.01 -19.44
N GLU A 88 -0.94 -15.02 -20.74
CA GLU A 88 0.08 -14.72 -21.76
C GLU A 88 0.49 -13.24 -21.69
N PHE A 89 -0.46 -12.35 -21.50
CA PHE A 89 -0.18 -10.92 -21.32
C PHE A 89 0.62 -10.69 -20.03
N ILE A 90 0.21 -11.31 -18.93
CA ILE A 90 0.90 -11.23 -17.63
C ILE A 90 2.34 -11.73 -17.76
N TYR A 91 2.56 -12.83 -18.44
CA TYR A 91 3.91 -13.35 -18.71
C TYR A 91 4.76 -12.34 -19.49
N LYS A 92 4.24 -11.77 -20.57
CA LYS A 92 4.95 -10.82 -21.43
C LYS A 92 5.26 -9.51 -20.72
N ILE A 93 4.30 -8.95 -19.97
CA ILE A 93 4.54 -7.68 -19.26
C ILE A 93 5.56 -7.87 -18.15
N ASN A 94 5.53 -9.00 -17.43
CA ASN A 94 6.52 -9.32 -16.40
C ASN A 94 7.92 -9.56 -16.96
N ALA A 95 8.06 -9.98 -18.21
CA ALA A 95 9.36 -10.10 -18.88
C ALA A 95 9.99 -8.73 -19.22
N ILE A 96 9.18 -7.66 -19.28
CA ILE A 96 9.64 -6.29 -19.57
C ILE A 96 9.85 -5.49 -18.29
N LEU A 97 9.01 -5.73 -17.27
CA LEU A 97 9.07 -5.01 -16.00
C LEU A 97 10.40 -5.26 -15.27
N PRO A 98 10.89 -4.25 -14.49
CA PRO A 98 11.96 -4.48 -13.53
C PRO A 98 11.62 -5.61 -12.57
N TYR A 99 12.63 -6.36 -12.11
CA TYR A 99 12.47 -7.55 -11.25
C TYR A 99 11.75 -7.29 -9.90
N ASP A 100 11.67 -6.05 -9.49
CA ASP A 100 11.05 -5.58 -8.25
C ASP A 100 9.60 -5.08 -8.42
N ILE A 101 9.04 -5.21 -9.63
CA ILE A 101 7.62 -4.97 -9.93
C ILE A 101 7.06 -6.18 -10.67
N VAL A 102 5.93 -6.71 -10.18
CA VAL A 102 5.26 -7.85 -10.81
C VAL A 102 3.77 -7.59 -10.96
N VAL A 103 3.25 -7.82 -12.14
CA VAL A 103 1.82 -7.96 -12.40
C VAL A 103 1.40 -9.37 -12.03
N LYS A 104 0.45 -9.49 -11.11
CA LYS A 104 -0.02 -10.76 -10.58
C LYS A 104 -1.29 -11.25 -11.26
N ASN A 105 -2.20 -10.31 -11.52
CA ASN A 105 -3.49 -10.62 -12.11
C ASN A 105 -4.04 -9.44 -12.90
N ILE A 106 -4.93 -9.71 -13.86
CA ILE A 106 -5.72 -8.73 -14.59
C ILE A 106 -7.14 -9.27 -14.69
N ILE A 107 -8.10 -8.47 -14.22
CA ILE A 107 -9.51 -8.84 -14.24
C ILE A 107 -10.33 -7.79 -14.97
N THR A 108 -11.31 -8.22 -15.77
CA THR A 108 -12.30 -7.34 -16.35
C THR A 108 -13.33 -6.97 -15.29
N VAL A 109 -13.67 -5.70 -15.19
CA VAL A 109 -14.62 -5.18 -14.21
C VAL A 109 -15.69 -4.34 -14.87
N SER A 110 -16.74 -3.98 -14.12
CA SER A 110 -17.75 -3.03 -14.60
C SER A 110 -17.08 -1.73 -15.08
N PRO A 111 -17.58 -1.11 -16.18
CA PRO A 111 -17.07 0.18 -16.67
C PRO A 111 -17.09 1.30 -15.63
N ASP A 112 -17.98 1.22 -14.63
CA ASP A 112 -18.09 2.20 -13.56
C ASP A 112 -17.20 1.89 -12.36
N ALA A 113 -16.56 0.70 -12.31
CA ALA A 113 -15.71 0.29 -11.18
C ALA A 113 -14.50 1.20 -11.03
N HIS A 114 -14.20 1.58 -9.79
CA HIS A 114 -13.08 2.48 -9.48
C HIS A 114 -12.19 1.89 -8.38
N CYS A 115 -10.98 1.44 -8.71
CA CYS A 115 -10.10 0.69 -7.81
C CYS A 115 -9.80 1.40 -6.47
N ARG A 116 -9.92 2.73 -6.40
CA ARG A 116 -9.70 3.48 -5.15
C ARG A 116 -10.96 3.65 -4.31
N PHE A 117 -12.09 3.94 -4.95
CA PHE A 117 -13.32 4.32 -4.24
C PHE A 117 -14.16 3.12 -3.86
N ASP A 118 -14.12 2.05 -4.64
CA ASP A 118 -14.86 0.82 -4.36
C ASP A 118 -14.12 -0.12 -3.39
N ALA A 119 -12.88 0.19 -3.06
CA ALA A 119 -12.14 -0.59 -2.09
C ALA A 119 -12.70 -0.40 -0.68
N LEU A 120 -13.13 -1.49 -0.08
CA LEU A 120 -13.76 -1.56 1.25
C LEU A 120 -12.74 -1.32 2.37
N SER A 121 -11.57 -1.93 2.25
CA SER A 121 -10.51 -1.78 3.25
C SER A 121 -9.11 -1.91 2.65
N ARG A 122 -8.12 -1.45 3.40
CA ARG A 122 -6.70 -1.64 3.16
C ARG A 122 -6.06 -2.18 4.43
N GLU A 123 -5.04 -2.98 4.25
CA GLU A 123 -4.31 -3.64 5.31
C GLU A 123 -2.83 -3.40 5.17
N TYR A 124 -2.17 -3.00 6.26
CA TYR A 124 -0.75 -2.70 6.28
C TYR A 124 -0.06 -3.46 7.40
N LYS A 125 1.17 -3.90 7.15
CA LYS A 125 2.11 -4.33 8.18
C LYS A 125 3.33 -3.43 8.17
N TYR A 126 3.85 -3.11 9.37
CA TYR A 126 5.12 -2.42 9.55
C TYR A 126 6.07 -3.33 10.32
N PHE A 127 7.21 -3.64 9.70
CA PHE A 127 8.19 -4.60 10.24
C PHE A 127 9.36 -3.88 10.92
N ILE A 128 9.74 -4.37 12.12
CA ILE A 128 10.82 -3.83 12.94
C ILE A 128 11.70 -4.98 13.40
N TYR A 129 13.01 -4.81 13.39
CA TYR A 129 13.96 -5.78 13.92
C TYR A 129 14.98 -5.10 14.84
N GLN A 130 15.43 -5.84 15.90
CA GLN A 130 16.26 -5.30 16.96
C GLN A 130 17.72 -5.77 16.90
N LYS A 131 18.00 -6.90 16.24
CA LYS A 131 19.33 -7.44 16.02
C LYS A 131 19.74 -7.25 14.58
N LYS A 132 20.98 -6.83 14.31
CA LYS A 132 21.47 -6.64 12.94
C LYS A 132 21.22 -7.88 12.09
N GLN A 133 20.50 -7.70 10.97
CA GLN A 133 20.19 -8.72 9.99
C GLN A 133 20.32 -8.12 8.58
N PRO A 134 21.38 -8.47 7.81
CA PRO A 134 21.65 -7.84 6.50
C PRO A 134 20.51 -7.98 5.50
N PHE A 135 19.80 -9.13 5.53
CA PHE A 135 18.70 -9.42 4.61
C PHE A 135 17.41 -8.64 4.90
N LEU A 136 17.33 -7.91 6.01
CA LEU A 136 16.19 -7.09 6.39
C LEU A 136 16.42 -5.59 6.17
N LYS A 137 17.62 -5.17 5.76
CA LYS A 137 18.04 -3.77 5.68
C LYS A 137 17.07 -2.86 4.92
N ASP A 138 16.44 -3.36 3.88
CA ASP A 138 15.54 -2.61 2.99
C ASP A 138 14.08 -3.09 3.04
N ARG A 139 13.73 -3.94 4.03
CA ARG A 139 12.40 -4.55 4.20
C ARG A 139 11.86 -4.48 5.63
N ALA A 140 12.65 -3.98 6.57
CA ALA A 140 12.23 -3.78 7.96
C ALA A 140 13.04 -2.65 8.58
N TYR A 141 12.50 -2.01 9.61
CA TYR A 141 13.18 -0.94 10.33
C TYR A 141 14.10 -1.52 11.41
N TYR A 142 15.41 -1.22 11.31
CA TYR A 142 16.35 -1.54 12.38
C TYR A 142 16.15 -0.59 13.57
N PHE A 143 15.66 -1.13 14.67
CA PHE A 143 15.36 -0.37 15.89
C PHE A 143 15.94 -1.09 17.11
N PRO A 144 17.22 -0.86 17.47
CA PRO A 144 17.95 -1.67 18.45
C PRO A 144 17.59 -1.41 19.91
N TYR A 145 16.53 -0.68 20.15
CA TYR A 145 16.11 -0.28 21.48
C TYR A 145 15.08 -1.26 22.05
N LYS A 146 15.15 -1.48 23.38
CA LYS A 146 14.08 -2.21 24.08
C LYS A 146 12.78 -1.44 24.00
N VAL A 147 11.70 -2.14 23.76
CA VAL A 147 10.34 -1.61 23.75
C VAL A 147 9.43 -2.52 24.60
N ASP A 148 8.47 -1.90 25.25
CA ASP A 148 7.39 -2.55 25.95
C ASP A 148 6.23 -2.79 24.97
N ILE A 149 6.13 -4.04 24.49
CA ILE A 149 5.12 -4.42 23.49
C ILE A 149 3.72 -4.33 24.08
N ASP A 150 3.54 -4.60 25.38
CA ASP A 150 2.23 -4.54 26.03
C ASP A 150 1.68 -3.10 26.06
N LYS A 151 2.54 -2.11 26.34
CA LYS A 151 2.15 -0.70 26.24
C LYS A 151 1.86 -0.27 24.81
N MET A 152 2.60 -0.76 23.84
CA MET A 152 2.33 -0.50 22.42
C MET A 152 1.00 -1.13 22.02
N GLN A 153 0.70 -2.34 22.50
CA GLN A 153 -0.59 -3.00 22.26
C GLN A 153 -1.76 -2.25 22.89
N GLN A 154 -1.61 -1.71 24.10
CA GLN A 154 -2.62 -0.85 24.73
C GLN A 154 -2.90 0.38 23.85
N ALA A 155 -1.86 1.05 23.34
CA ALA A 155 -2.03 2.18 22.44
C ALA A 155 -2.69 1.77 21.10
N ALA A 156 -2.36 0.60 20.57
CA ALA A 156 -2.97 0.06 19.35
C ALA A 156 -4.46 -0.28 19.54
N GLU A 157 -4.84 -0.75 20.71
CA GLU A 157 -6.24 -1.04 21.04
C GLU A 157 -7.08 0.26 21.13
N ILE A 158 -6.52 1.29 21.74
CA ILE A 158 -7.15 2.58 21.94
C ILE A 158 -7.61 3.21 20.61
N ILE A 159 -6.79 3.13 19.56
CA ILE A 159 -7.12 3.79 18.28
C ILE A 159 -8.37 3.20 17.60
N LYS A 160 -8.79 1.99 17.93
CA LYS A 160 -10.03 1.39 17.42
C LYS A 160 -11.28 2.10 17.92
N GLY A 161 -11.18 2.81 19.05
CA GLY A 161 -12.25 3.63 19.60
C GLY A 161 -12.34 5.04 19.00
N TYR A 162 -11.38 5.43 18.15
CA TYR A 162 -11.35 6.75 17.52
C TYR A 162 -11.60 6.66 16.01
N ASN A 163 -12.12 7.74 15.44
CA ASN A 163 -12.38 7.85 14.01
C ASN A 163 -11.71 9.09 13.36
N ASP A 164 -11.35 10.10 14.12
CA ASP A 164 -10.66 11.30 13.64
C ASP A 164 -9.15 11.17 13.85
N PHE A 165 -8.42 11.03 12.75
CA PHE A 165 -6.97 10.83 12.72
C PHE A 165 -6.21 12.05 12.22
N THR A 166 -6.73 13.27 12.44
CA THR A 166 -6.09 14.53 12.04
C THR A 166 -4.64 14.61 12.51
N SER A 167 -4.34 14.23 13.77
CA SER A 167 -2.99 14.25 14.33
C SER A 167 -2.00 13.33 13.59
N PHE A 168 -2.47 12.31 12.90
CA PHE A 168 -1.65 11.34 12.18
C PHE A 168 -1.61 11.55 10.66
N SER A 169 -2.11 12.68 10.17
CA SER A 169 -2.05 13.05 8.76
C SER A 169 -0.86 13.98 8.47
N LYS A 170 -0.16 13.77 7.35
CA LYS A 170 0.81 14.76 6.88
C LYS A 170 0.13 16.10 6.59
N ARG A 171 0.85 17.20 6.81
CA ARG A 171 0.42 18.57 6.46
C ARG A 171 0.25 18.73 4.94
N ASN A 172 -0.48 19.78 4.57
CA ASN A 172 -0.66 20.20 3.17
C ASN A 172 -1.21 19.08 2.27
N THR A 173 -2.20 18.35 2.75
CA THR A 173 -2.92 17.35 1.97
C THR A 173 -4.24 17.95 1.46
N GLN A 174 -4.65 17.57 0.23
CA GLN A 174 -5.96 17.94 -0.34
C GLN A 174 -7.11 17.09 0.24
N VAL A 175 -6.96 16.58 1.46
CA VAL A 175 -7.93 15.67 2.09
C VAL A 175 -9.09 16.49 2.65
N LYS A 176 -10.31 16.13 2.27
CA LYS A 176 -11.54 16.78 2.76
C LYS A 176 -12.02 16.25 4.12
N SER A 177 -11.62 15.04 4.51
CA SER A 177 -12.05 14.40 5.75
C SER A 177 -10.90 13.58 6.34
N PHE A 178 -10.68 13.74 7.64
CA PHE A 178 -9.69 12.98 8.42
C PHE A 178 -10.28 11.76 9.12
N ILE A 179 -11.53 11.44 8.79
CA ILE A 179 -12.27 10.30 9.38
C ILE A 179 -11.80 9.01 8.71
N CYS A 180 -11.42 8.04 9.54
CA CYS A 180 -11.09 6.66 9.16
C CYS A 180 -11.72 5.71 10.19
N GLN A 181 -12.11 4.53 9.75
CA GLN A 181 -12.59 3.45 10.61
C GLN A 181 -11.54 2.37 10.68
N VAL A 182 -10.92 2.21 11.85
CA VAL A 182 -9.90 1.19 12.09
C VAL A 182 -10.59 -0.08 12.55
N GLU A 183 -10.50 -1.15 11.76
CA GLU A 183 -11.08 -2.46 12.07
C GLU A 183 -10.11 -3.32 12.90
N LYS A 184 -8.82 -3.24 12.59
CA LYS A 184 -7.77 -4.00 13.24
C LYS A 184 -6.57 -3.12 13.52
N SER A 185 -5.98 -3.27 14.71
CA SER A 185 -4.75 -2.59 15.11
C SER A 185 -4.10 -3.40 16.21
N GLU A 186 -2.95 -3.99 15.93
CA GLU A 186 -2.27 -4.88 16.87
C GLU A 186 -0.76 -4.93 16.66
N TRP A 187 -0.03 -5.23 17.73
CA TRP A 187 1.39 -5.53 17.74
C TRP A 187 1.62 -6.98 18.10
N PHE A 188 2.50 -7.65 17.40
CA PHE A 188 2.88 -9.04 17.68
C PHE A 188 4.31 -9.32 17.23
N LEU A 189 4.82 -10.51 17.61
CA LEU A 189 6.11 -11.03 17.17
C LEU A 189 5.89 -12.03 16.05
N GLU A 190 6.59 -11.86 14.92
CA GLU A 190 6.61 -12.77 13.78
C GLU A 190 8.05 -12.92 13.29
N ASN A 191 8.62 -14.14 13.29
CA ASN A 191 9.97 -14.43 12.82
C ASN A 191 11.06 -13.50 13.44
N GLU A 192 11.06 -13.34 14.76
CA GLU A 192 11.95 -12.44 15.51
C GLU A 192 11.82 -10.95 15.18
N GLN A 193 10.79 -10.56 14.44
CA GLN A 193 10.45 -9.17 14.14
C GLN A 193 9.26 -8.73 14.96
N ILE A 194 9.27 -7.46 15.39
CA ILE A 194 8.11 -6.79 15.96
C ILE A 194 7.29 -6.25 14.80
N VAL A 195 6.03 -6.63 14.72
CA VAL A 195 5.14 -6.28 13.61
C VAL A 195 3.97 -5.48 14.12
N TYR A 196 3.75 -4.32 13.53
CA TYR A 196 2.51 -3.57 13.65
C TYR A 196 1.59 -3.91 12.49
N HIS A 197 0.39 -4.35 12.76
CA HIS A 197 -0.61 -4.74 11.78
C HIS A 197 -1.85 -3.86 11.95
N ILE A 198 -2.28 -3.22 10.87
CA ILE A 198 -3.44 -2.34 10.88
C ILE A 198 -4.31 -2.53 9.64
N LYS A 199 -5.63 -2.57 9.84
CA LYS A 199 -6.65 -2.60 8.79
C LYS A 199 -7.68 -1.50 9.03
N ALA A 200 -8.03 -0.76 7.98
CA ALA A 200 -9.03 0.30 8.03
C ALA A 200 -9.72 0.46 6.67
N ASN A 201 -10.90 1.11 6.67
CA ASN A 201 -11.61 1.46 5.44
C ASN A 201 -10.78 2.37 4.53
N ARG A 202 -9.99 3.27 5.12
CA ARG A 202 -9.05 4.16 4.43
C ARG A 202 -7.92 4.60 5.35
N PHE A 203 -6.86 5.14 4.75
CA PHE A 203 -5.75 5.76 5.47
C PHE A 203 -5.46 7.17 4.93
N LEU A 204 -5.01 8.03 5.82
CA LEU A 204 -4.48 9.35 5.49
C LEU A 204 -3.01 9.23 5.07
N ARG A 205 -2.52 10.24 4.37
CA ARG A 205 -1.12 10.29 3.95
C ARG A 205 -0.19 10.25 5.15
N GLY A 206 0.67 9.23 5.21
CA GLY A 206 1.63 9.01 6.29
C GLY A 206 1.04 8.45 7.59
N MET A 207 -0.26 8.18 7.67
CA MET A 207 -0.97 7.78 8.90
C MET A 207 -0.36 6.55 9.57
N VAL A 208 -0.14 5.46 8.84
CA VAL A 208 0.40 4.22 9.43
C VAL A 208 1.79 4.47 10.02
N ARG A 209 2.65 5.21 9.32
CA ARG A 209 3.98 5.56 9.81
C ARG A 209 3.93 6.46 11.05
N ALA A 210 3.00 7.42 11.08
CA ALA A 210 2.80 8.29 12.24
C ALA A 210 2.32 7.52 13.47
N LEU A 211 1.34 6.62 13.30
CA LEU A 211 0.87 5.72 14.35
C LEU A 211 2.03 4.83 14.87
N THR A 212 2.74 4.15 13.97
CA THR A 212 3.90 3.32 14.32
C THR A 212 4.95 4.09 15.12
N ALA A 213 5.37 5.27 14.62
CA ALA A 213 6.40 6.08 15.26
C ALA A 213 5.98 6.58 16.64
N THR A 214 4.71 6.96 16.80
CA THR A 214 4.19 7.46 18.07
C THR A 214 4.02 6.33 19.08
N MET A 215 3.53 5.16 18.66
CA MET A 215 3.46 3.98 19.54
C MET A 215 4.82 3.43 19.93
N LEU A 216 5.84 3.52 19.08
CA LEU A 216 7.23 3.22 19.46
C LEU A 216 7.75 4.14 20.59
N ARG A 217 7.32 5.40 20.64
CA ARG A 217 7.63 6.30 21.78
C ARG A 217 6.96 5.83 23.05
N VAL A 218 5.73 5.32 22.96
CA VAL A 218 5.03 4.70 24.11
C VAL A 218 5.82 3.46 24.59
N GLY A 219 6.16 2.55 23.67
CA GLY A 219 6.92 1.35 24.00
C GLY A 219 8.29 1.63 24.60
N ARG A 220 8.92 2.76 24.24
CA ARG A 220 10.17 3.22 24.86
C ARG A 220 9.98 3.92 26.20
N GLY A 221 8.76 4.20 26.59
CA GLY A 221 8.46 4.98 27.81
C GLY A 221 8.82 6.47 27.70
N THR A 222 9.05 7.02 26.48
CA THR A 222 9.33 8.45 26.28
C THR A 222 8.06 9.28 26.28
N ILE A 223 6.92 8.66 26.11
CA ILE A 223 5.58 9.22 26.37
C ILE A 223 4.74 8.11 27.02
N SER A 224 3.76 8.50 27.82
CA SER A 224 2.79 7.58 28.42
C SER A 224 1.68 7.21 27.42
N VAL A 225 0.88 6.20 27.76
CA VAL A 225 -0.37 5.88 27.03
C VAL A 225 -1.35 7.06 27.09
N GLN A 226 -1.38 7.79 28.22
CA GLN A 226 -2.24 8.98 28.36
C GLN A 226 -1.79 10.13 27.45
N ASP A 227 -0.47 10.32 27.27
CA ASP A 227 0.05 11.28 26.30
C ASP A 227 -0.33 10.91 24.87
N PHE A 228 -0.33 9.61 24.56
CA PHE A 228 -0.77 9.11 23.26
C PHE A 228 -2.25 9.45 22.98
N ILE A 229 -3.13 9.26 23.98
CA ILE A 229 -4.54 9.69 23.90
C ILE A 229 -4.63 11.19 23.66
N SER A 230 -3.89 11.99 24.43
CA SER A 230 -3.85 13.45 24.29
C SER A 230 -3.38 13.90 22.89
N ILE A 231 -2.48 13.12 22.24
CA ILE A 231 -2.05 13.38 20.85
C ILE A 231 -3.20 13.14 19.88
N ILE A 232 -3.99 12.06 20.05
CA ILE A 232 -5.15 11.80 19.20
C ILE A 232 -6.16 12.95 19.31
N GLU A 233 -6.52 13.29 20.53
CA GLU A 233 -7.56 14.27 20.86
C GLU A 233 -7.19 15.72 20.48
N ALA A 234 -5.90 16.01 20.41
CA ALA A 234 -5.41 17.34 20.04
C ALA A 234 -5.74 17.71 18.58
N LYS A 235 -5.99 16.76 17.70
CA LYS A 235 -6.25 16.96 16.27
C LYS A 235 -5.19 17.86 15.61
N ASP A 236 -3.94 17.74 16.06
CA ASP A 236 -2.79 18.50 15.61
C ASP A 236 -1.66 17.58 15.14
N CYS A 237 -1.41 17.58 13.82
CA CYS A 237 -0.38 16.75 13.20
C CYS A 237 1.06 17.12 13.60
N THR A 238 1.27 18.18 14.35
CA THR A 238 2.59 18.54 14.89
C THR A 238 2.97 17.72 16.11
N ARG A 239 1.99 17.12 16.79
CA ARG A 239 2.19 16.38 18.04
C ARG A 239 2.55 14.91 17.80
N ALA A 240 2.13 14.33 16.70
CA ALA A 240 2.50 12.96 16.32
C ALA A 240 3.92 12.87 15.76
N SER A 241 4.58 11.74 16.00
CA SER A 241 5.89 11.46 15.40
C SER A 241 5.73 10.79 14.04
N PHE A 242 6.53 11.19 13.05
CA PHE A 242 6.62 10.54 11.72
C PHE A 242 8.00 9.91 11.50
N ALA A 243 8.79 9.74 12.56
CA ALA A 243 10.21 9.41 12.50
C ALA A 243 10.50 7.91 12.33
N VAL A 244 9.71 7.22 11.48
CA VAL A 244 10.03 5.85 11.07
C VAL A 244 10.23 5.78 9.56
N PRO A 245 11.21 4.97 9.06
CA PRO A 245 11.52 4.89 7.64
C PRO A 245 10.37 4.22 6.85
N PRO A 246 10.26 4.49 5.54
CA PRO A 246 9.21 3.91 4.71
C PRO A 246 9.41 2.42 4.43
N HIS A 247 10.65 1.94 4.33
CA HIS A 247 10.98 0.58 3.92
C HIS A 247 10.54 -0.52 4.91
N GLY A 248 10.10 -0.16 6.12
CA GLY A 248 9.45 -1.11 7.02
C GLY A 248 7.96 -1.31 6.71
N LEU A 249 7.35 -0.46 5.87
CA LEU A 249 5.91 -0.45 5.61
C LEU A 249 5.55 -1.24 4.36
N PHE A 250 4.58 -2.14 4.50
CA PHE A 250 4.01 -2.94 3.42
C PHE A 250 2.49 -2.77 3.37
N LEU A 251 1.96 -2.44 2.20
CA LEU A 251 0.56 -2.64 1.89
C LEU A 251 0.35 -4.15 1.63
N ILE A 252 -0.43 -4.80 2.49
CA ILE A 252 -0.60 -6.26 2.45
C ILE A 252 -1.74 -6.64 1.53
N SER A 253 -2.90 -5.96 1.67
CA SER A 253 -4.09 -6.26 0.89
C SER A 253 -4.98 -5.04 0.68
N VAL A 254 -5.76 -5.09 -0.40
CA VAL A 254 -6.85 -4.18 -0.70
C VAL A 254 -8.08 -5.04 -0.96
N GLN A 255 -9.13 -4.87 -0.15
CA GLN A 255 -10.35 -5.65 -0.28
C GLN A 255 -11.40 -4.89 -1.10
N TYR A 256 -12.06 -5.61 -1.99
CA TYR A 256 -13.17 -5.13 -2.80
C TYR A 256 -14.44 -5.94 -2.51
N PRO A 257 -15.64 -5.42 -2.87
CA PRO A 257 -16.86 -6.22 -2.88
C PRO A 257 -16.72 -7.46 -3.78
N ASN A 258 -17.43 -8.55 -3.44
CA ASN A 258 -17.41 -9.80 -4.22
C ASN A 258 -17.88 -9.62 -5.68
N THR A 259 -18.54 -8.51 -5.99
CA THR A 259 -18.97 -8.15 -7.36
C THR A 259 -17.82 -7.67 -8.26
N ILE A 260 -16.62 -7.43 -7.70
CA ILE A 260 -15.42 -6.97 -8.41
C ILE A 260 -14.34 -8.06 -8.46
N GLN A 261 -14.53 -9.14 -7.71
CA GLN A 261 -13.60 -10.28 -7.65
C GLN A 261 -13.95 -11.37 -8.66
#